data_81d2843948824399504e869320797c6d
#
_entry.id   81d2843948824399504e869320797c6d
#
_cell.length_a   1.000
_cell.length_b   1.000
_cell.length_c   1.000
_cell.angle_alpha   90.00
_cell.angle_beta   90.00
_cell.angle_gamma   90.00
#
_symmetry.space_group_name_H-M   'P 1'
#
loop_
_entity.id
_entity.type
_entity.pdbx_description
1 polymer ?
#
loop_
_entity_poly.entity_id
_entity_poly.type
_entity_poly.pdbx_seq_one_letter_code
_entity_poly.pdbx_strand_id
1 'polypeptide(L)'
;MIVKNLIELIGKTPMLEVQPGLLLKLERFNPGGSIKDRTALSMIEDAEKRGVLQPGGTIIEPTSGNTGVGLAWIGKLKGYRVILTMPETMSVERRNLLTTYGAELVLTPGAEEMKGAIAKAEAMQRETPNSIILGQFVNPANPAIHYATTGQEIWEDTNGQVDVFIAGVEPASSPVLSGGKAGAHKIQGIGAGFVPETYQAAFVDRVMTITNEDAMEAARALAKEQGLLVGISSGAAYAAACRLMQQPDYKDKTIVVLLP
;
A
#
# COMPACT_ATOMS: atom_id res chain seq x y z
N MET A 1 3.86 18.12 20.18
CA MET A 1 4.75 18.12 18.95
C MET A 1 4.25 19.23 18.04
N ILE A 2 5.14 20.04 17.46
CA ILE A 2 4.82 21.03 16.42
C ILE A 2 5.66 20.67 15.21
N VAL A 3 5.02 20.37 14.08
CA VAL A 3 5.68 20.10 12.80
C VAL A 3 5.50 21.25 11.84
N LYS A 4 6.44 21.44 10.93
CA LYS A 4 6.39 22.52 9.94
C LYS A 4 5.74 22.06 8.63
N ASN A 5 5.77 20.75 8.39
CA ASN A 5 5.22 20.13 7.18
C ASN A 5 4.56 18.79 7.56
N LEU A 6 3.42 18.50 6.94
CA LEU A 6 2.68 17.27 7.19
C LEU A 6 3.48 15.99 6.84
N ILE A 7 4.43 16.09 5.89
CA ILE A 7 5.35 14.99 5.52
C ILE A 7 6.14 14.47 6.74
N GLU A 8 6.46 15.33 7.70
CA GLU A 8 7.20 14.96 8.93
C GLU A 8 6.43 14.00 9.85
N LEU A 9 5.13 13.83 9.61
CA LEU A 9 4.27 12.90 10.36
C LEU A 9 4.14 11.53 9.71
N ILE A 10 4.80 11.29 8.56
CA ILE A 10 4.80 9.98 7.92
C ILE A 10 5.64 9.01 8.75
N GLY A 11 5.09 7.83 9.01
CA GLY A 11 5.73 6.82 9.83
C GLY A 11 5.46 6.97 11.33
N LYS A 12 6.21 6.25 12.15
CA LYS A 12 6.04 6.16 13.61
C LYS A 12 4.58 5.86 13.99
N THR A 13 3.95 5.01 13.20
CA THR A 13 2.55 4.64 13.39
C THR A 13 2.41 3.73 14.61
N PRO A 14 1.30 3.86 15.36
CA PRO A 14 1.12 3.06 16.57
C PRO A 14 0.89 1.57 16.26
N MET A 15 1.16 0.74 17.28
CA MET A 15 0.72 -0.64 17.34
C MET A 15 -0.38 -0.81 18.38
N LEU A 16 -1.34 -1.69 18.11
CA LEU A 16 -2.43 -2.04 19.03
C LEU A 16 -2.38 -3.54 19.31
N GLU A 17 -2.28 -3.91 20.56
CA GLU A 17 -2.51 -5.28 21.01
C GLU A 17 -4.02 -5.51 21.18
N VAL A 18 -4.60 -6.38 20.35
CA VAL A 18 -6.05 -6.68 20.38
C VAL A 18 -6.37 -7.89 21.24
N GLN A 19 -5.39 -8.76 21.45
CA GLN A 19 -5.40 -9.87 22.40
C GLN A 19 -3.95 -10.29 22.67
N PRO A 20 -3.65 -11.01 23.76
CA PRO A 20 -2.29 -11.41 24.09
C PRO A 20 -1.55 -12.05 22.89
N GLY A 21 -0.43 -11.45 22.49
CA GLY A 21 0.40 -11.88 21.39
C GLY A 21 -0.09 -11.52 19.97
N LEU A 22 -1.20 -10.80 19.81
CA LEU A 22 -1.65 -10.31 18.50
C LEU A 22 -1.59 -8.80 18.42
N LEU A 23 -0.63 -8.31 17.66
CA LEU A 23 -0.31 -6.89 17.50
C LEU A 23 -0.66 -6.41 16.09
N LEU A 24 -1.31 -5.27 15.98
CA LEU A 24 -1.72 -4.63 14.73
C LEU A 24 -0.91 -3.36 14.50
N LYS A 25 -0.10 -3.30 13.45
CA LYS A 25 0.60 -2.08 13.02
C LYS A 25 -0.36 -1.20 12.20
N LEU A 26 -0.73 -0.05 12.74
CA LEU A 26 -1.84 0.77 12.25
C LEU A 26 -1.35 1.82 11.24
N GLU A 27 -1.10 1.43 10.00
CA GLU A 27 -0.58 2.32 8.96
C GLU A 27 -1.58 3.39 8.48
N ARG A 28 -2.86 3.23 8.82
CA ARG A 28 -3.88 4.29 8.60
C ARG A 28 -3.57 5.59 9.34
N PHE A 29 -2.69 5.58 10.33
CA PHE A 29 -2.28 6.77 11.06
C PHE A 29 -1.24 7.63 10.31
N ASN A 30 -0.76 7.20 9.16
CA ASN A 30 -0.08 8.10 8.25
C ASN A 30 -1.02 9.22 7.78
N PRO A 31 -0.53 10.42 7.47
CA PRO A 31 -1.35 11.59 7.10
C PRO A 31 -2.33 11.36 5.95
N GLY A 32 -1.93 10.64 4.91
CA GLY A 32 -2.79 10.26 3.78
C GLY A 32 -3.62 9.01 4.03
N GLY A 33 -3.53 8.42 5.24
CA GLY A 33 -4.37 7.33 5.70
C GLY A 33 -3.90 5.93 5.28
N SER A 34 -2.66 5.75 4.87
CA SER A 34 -2.14 4.41 4.50
C SER A 34 -0.61 4.31 4.54
N ILE A 35 -0.11 3.07 4.53
CA ILE A 35 1.31 2.75 4.37
C ILE A 35 1.92 3.36 3.09
N LYS A 36 1.10 3.68 2.08
CA LYS A 36 1.58 4.21 0.80
C LYS A 36 2.12 5.63 0.88
N ASP A 37 1.88 6.35 1.96
CA ASP A 37 2.54 7.61 2.21
C ASP A 37 4.06 7.43 2.33
N ARG A 38 4.50 6.36 3.02
CA ARG A 38 5.92 5.99 3.11
C ARG A 38 6.50 5.68 1.74
N THR A 39 5.81 4.83 0.98
CA THR A 39 6.22 4.44 -0.38
C THR A 39 6.30 5.66 -1.32
N ALA A 40 5.28 6.50 -1.33
CA ALA A 40 5.22 7.69 -2.18
C ALA A 40 6.36 8.67 -1.86
N LEU A 41 6.57 8.97 -0.58
CA LEU A 41 7.66 9.84 -0.15
C LEU A 41 9.03 9.28 -0.56
N SER A 42 9.27 8.02 -0.28
CA SER A 42 10.55 7.37 -0.60
C SER A 42 10.86 7.38 -2.10
N MET A 43 9.88 7.06 -2.94
CA MET A 43 10.07 7.07 -4.40
C MET A 43 10.34 8.49 -4.93
N ILE A 44 9.67 9.52 -4.40
CA ILE A 44 9.91 10.91 -4.76
C ILE A 44 11.32 11.33 -4.35
N GLU A 45 11.73 11.10 -3.10
CA GLU A 45 13.03 11.50 -2.57
C GLU A 45 14.19 10.76 -3.24
N ASP A 46 14.01 9.48 -3.58
CA ASP A 46 14.99 8.74 -4.37
C ASP A 46 15.15 9.34 -5.78
N ALA A 47 14.06 9.71 -6.44
CA ALA A 47 14.09 10.34 -7.75
C ALA A 47 14.75 11.74 -7.71
N GLU A 48 14.48 12.52 -6.66
CA GLU A 48 15.16 13.80 -6.38
C GLU A 48 16.67 13.59 -6.19
N LYS A 49 17.05 12.65 -5.32
CA LYS A 49 18.44 12.32 -5.00
C LYS A 49 19.24 11.87 -6.22
N ARG A 50 18.61 11.08 -7.09
CA ARG A 50 19.23 10.66 -8.37
C ARG A 50 19.23 11.75 -9.43
N GLY A 51 18.58 12.88 -9.19
CA GLY A 51 18.50 14.00 -10.14
C GLY A 51 17.59 13.73 -11.35
N VAL A 52 16.75 12.68 -11.31
CA VAL A 52 15.81 12.34 -12.41
C VAL A 52 14.45 13.02 -12.24
N LEU A 53 14.17 13.57 -11.06
CA LEU A 53 13.03 14.45 -10.80
C LEU A 53 13.56 15.82 -10.38
N GLN A 54 13.40 16.82 -11.23
CA GLN A 54 13.85 18.18 -11.00
C GLN A 54 12.75 19.04 -10.34
N PRO A 55 13.08 20.11 -9.61
CA PRO A 55 12.10 21.03 -9.05
C PRO A 55 11.08 21.50 -10.10
N GLY A 56 9.77 21.47 -9.74
CA GLY A 56 8.68 21.80 -10.65
C GLY A 56 8.41 20.75 -11.73
N GLY A 57 9.05 19.58 -11.66
CA GLY A 57 8.82 18.46 -12.58
C GLY A 57 7.45 17.83 -12.44
N THR A 58 7.16 16.88 -13.33
CA THR A 58 5.88 16.19 -13.39
C THR A 58 6.04 14.72 -13.00
N ILE A 59 5.27 14.28 -12.02
CA ILE A 59 5.13 12.86 -11.66
C ILE A 59 3.91 12.31 -12.41
N ILE A 60 4.10 11.25 -13.18
CA ILE A 60 3.02 10.54 -13.87
C ILE A 60 3.00 9.13 -13.29
N GLU A 61 1.86 8.65 -12.78
CA GLU A 61 1.79 7.30 -12.22
C GLU A 61 0.48 6.61 -12.60
N PRO A 62 0.55 5.35 -13.11
CA PRO A 62 -0.64 4.55 -13.38
C PRO A 62 -1.13 3.92 -12.08
N THR A 63 -2.02 4.59 -11.38
CA THR A 63 -2.57 4.12 -10.10
C THR A 63 -3.88 4.79 -9.75
N SER A 64 -4.79 4.02 -9.17
CA SER A 64 -6.05 4.51 -8.60
C SER A 64 -6.13 4.27 -7.08
N GLY A 65 -5.10 3.64 -6.51
CA GLY A 65 -5.07 3.23 -5.11
C GLY A 65 -4.42 4.25 -4.18
N ASN A 66 -4.08 3.78 -2.99
CA ASN A 66 -3.47 4.59 -1.94
C ASN A 66 -2.11 5.18 -2.34
N THR A 67 -1.37 4.55 -3.27
CA THR A 67 -0.16 5.14 -3.84
C THR A 67 -0.46 6.45 -4.55
N GLY A 68 -1.55 6.52 -5.32
CA GLY A 68 -2.00 7.75 -5.96
C GLY A 68 -2.36 8.83 -4.94
N VAL A 69 -2.97 8.47 -3.82
CA VAL A 69 -3.25 9.41 -2.71
C VAL A 69 -1.95 9.98 -2.16
N GLY A 70 -0.99 9.11 -1.79
CA GLY A 70 0.31 9.53 -1.28
C GLY A 70 1.06 10.44 -2.26
N LEU A 71 1.13 10.05 -3.55
CA LEU A 71 1.79 10.85 -4.58
C LEU A 71 1.11 12.20 -4.78
N ALA A 72 -0.23 12.26 -4.78
CA ALA A 72 -0.98 13.49 -4.98
C ALA A 72 -0.66 14.52 -3.89
N TRP A 73 -0.85 14.18 -2.61
CA TRP A 73 -0.66 15.15 -1.54
C TRP A 73 0.82 15.47 -1.27
N ILE A 74 1.73 14.47 -1.29
CA ILE A 74 3.17 14.68 -1.07
C ILE A 74 3.78 15.46 -2.24
N GLY A 75 3.48 15.04 -3.47
CA GLY A 75 3.96 15.72 -4.68
C GLY A 75 3.51 17.19 -4.71
N LYS A 76 2.27 17.47 -4.35
CA LYS A 76 1.76 18.84 -4.24
C LYS A 76 2.51 19.67 -3.21
N LEU A 77 2.76 19.11 -2.02
CA LEU A 77 3.53 19.81 -0.96
C LEU A 77 4.99 20.06 -1.35
N LYS A 78 5.58 19.18 -2.15
CA LYS A 78 6.95 19.31 -2.68
C LYS A 78 7.02 20.15 -3.97
N GLY A 79 5.89 20.69 -4.46
CA GLY A 79 5.84 21.58 -5.62
C GLY A 79 5.86 20.87 -6.98
N TYR A 80 5.52 19.59 -7.04
CA TYR A 80 5.41 18.82 -8.27
C TYR A 80 4.01 18.86 -8.85
N ARG A 81 3.93 18.80 -10.17
CA ARG A 81 2.72 18.46 -10.88
C ARG A 81 2.51 16.96 -10.82
N VAL A 82 1.33 16.49 -10.44
CA VAL A 82 1.02 15.06 -10.34
C VAL A 82 -0.11 14.70 -11.29
N ILE A 83 0.14 13.75 -12.18
CA ILE A 83 -0.84 13.21 -13.13
C ILE A 83 -1.03 11.73 -12.83
N LEU A 84 -2.26 11.30 -12.60
CA LEU A 84 -2.60 9.92 -12.33
C LEU A 84 -3.45 9.35 -13.47
N THR A 85 -2.99 8.27 -14.06
CA THR A 85 -3.76 7.56 -15.09
C THR A 85 -4.49 6.38 -14.45
N MET A 86 -5.76 6.20 -14.78
CA MET A 86 -6.59 5.13 -14.21
C MET A 86 -7.79 4.80 -15.08
N PRO A 87 -8.33 3.56 -14.96
CA PRO A 87 -9.57 3.20 -15.65
C PRO A 87 -10.74 4.08 -15.21
N GLU A 88 -11.62 4.43 -16.15
CA GLU A 88 -12.84 5.20 -15.88
C GLU A 88 -13.85 4.51 -14.95
N THR A 89 -13.66 3.21 -14.71
CA THR A 89 -14.45 2.40 -13.77
C THR A 89 -14.15 2.69 -12.29
N MET A 90 -13.11 3.49 -12.00
CA MET A 90 -12.81 3.88 -10.63
C MET A 90 -13.91 4.77 -10.05
N SER A 91 -14.22 4.58 -8.77
CA SER A 91 -15.31 5.29 -8.10
C SER A 91 -15.14 6.81 -8.12
N VAL A 92 -16.26 7.52 -8.14
CA VAL A 92 -16.29 8.99 -8.16
C VAL A 92 -15.65 9.56 -6.90
N GLU A 93 -15.86 8.92 -5.74
CA GLU A 93 -15.29 9.32 -4.46
C GLU A 93 -13.75 9.28 -4.50
N ARG A 94 -13.19 8.23 -5.11
CA ARG A 94 -11.74 8.09 -5.28
C ARG A 94 -11.19 9.18 -6.18
N ARG A 95 -11.85 9.45 -7.30
CA ARG A 95 -11.44 10.53 -8.22
C ARG A 95 -11.50 11.89 -7.54
N ASN A 96 -12.59 12.19 -6.82
CA ASN A 96 -12.74 13.44 -6.08
C ASN A 96 -11.66 13.62 -5.01
N LEU A 97 -11.32 12.57 -4.28
CA LEU A 97 -10.23 12.61 -3.29
C LEU A 97 -8.89 13.00 -3.93
N LEU A 98 -8.53 12.37 -5.04
CA LEU A 98 -7.27 12.63 -5.74
C LEU A 98 -7.20 14.04 -6.31
N THR A 99 -8.29 14.52 -6.92
CA THR A 99 -8.37 15.91 -7.44
C THR A 99 -8.36 16.94 -6.31
N THR A 100 -8.96 16.63 -5.16
CA THR A 100 -8.91 17.51 -3.98
C THR A 100 -7.48 17.70 -3.48
N TYR A 101 -6.63 16.68 -3.56
CA TYR A 101 -5.20 16.79 -3.28
C TYR A 101 -4.40 17.48 -4.41
N GLY A 102 -5.05 17.85 -5.50
CA GLY A 102 -4.46 18.61 -6.61
C GLY A 102 -3.83 17.75 -7.71
N ALA A 103 -4.12 16.45 -7.76
CA ALA A 103 -3.71 15.61 -8.87
C ALA A 103 -4.61 15.82 -10.10
N GLU A 104 -3.99 15.79 -11.28
CA GLU A 104 -4.69 15.73 -12.56
C GLU A 104 -5.01 14.26 -12.88
N LEU A 105 -6.27 13.99 -13.27
CA LEU A 105 -6.69 12.63 -13.59
C LEU A 105 -6.83 12.45 -15.10
N VAL A 106 -6.26 11.38 -15.61
CA VAL A 106 -6.43 10.94 -16.99
C VAL A 106 -7.10 9.58 -16.99
N LEU A 107 -8.36 9.57 -17.41
CA LEU A 107 -9.16 8.35 -17.45
C LEU A 107 -8.89 7.57 -18.73
N THR A 108 -8.79 6.26 -18.61
CA THR A 108 -8.63 5.32 -19.72
C THR A 108 -9.86 4.42 -19.85
N PRO A 109 -10.12 3.82 -21.03
CA PRO A 109 -11.25 2.92 -21.21
C PRO A 109 -11.28 1.79 -20.18
N GLY A 110 -12.42 1.56 -19.56
CA GLY A 110 -12.58 0.55 -18.51
C GLY A 110 -12.22 -0.87 -18.98
N ALA A 111 -12.48 -1.19 -20.25
CA ALA A 111 -12.15 -2.49 -20.85
C ALA A 111 -10.64 -2.80 -20.92
N GLU A 112 -9.78 -1.77 -20.89
CA GLU A 112 -8.32 -1.90 -20.91
C GLU A 112 -7.72 -2.08 -19.51
N GLU A 113 -8.52 -1.91 -18.46
CA GLU A 113 -8.10 -2.07 -17.06
C GLU A 113 -6.80 -1.28 -16.74
N MET A 114 -5.95 -1.82 -15.86
CA MET A 114 -4.66 -1.18 -15.53
C MET A 114 -3.67 -1.17 -16.68
N LYS A 115 -3.78 -2.08 -17.65
CA LYS A 115 -2.89 -2.09 -18.82
C LYS A 115 -3.05 -0.82 -19.65
N GLY A 116 -4.29 -0.37 -19.87
CA GLY A 116 -4.57 0.89 -20.56
C GLY A 116 -4.01 2.09 -19.80
N ALA A 117 -4.15 2.10 -18.47
CA ALA A 117 -3.61 3.17 -17.63
C ALA A 117 -2.08 3.23 -17.71
N ILE A 118 -1.39 2.09 -17.69
CA ILE A 118 0.07 1.99 -17.83
C ILE A 118 0.51 2.52 -19.20
N ALA A 119 -0.09 2.03 -20.29
CA ALA A 119 0.24 2.47 -21.64
C ALA A 119 0.03 3.98 -21.84
N LYS A 120 -1.05 4.53 -21.23
CA LYS A 120 -1.32 5.96 -21.25
C LYS A 120 -0.29 6.77 -20.48
N ALA A 121 0.12 6.31 -19.29
CA ALA A 121 1.17 6.95 -18.51
C ALA A 121 2.50 7.02 -19.28
N GLU A 122 2.91 5.91 -19.89
CA GLU A 122 4.12 5.84 -20.71
C GLU A 122 4.07 6.77 -21.95
N ALA A 123 2.92 6.82 -22.63
CA ALA A 123 2.75 7.73 -23.75
C ALA A 123 2.88 9.19 -23.31
N MET A 124 2.22 9.54 -22.20
CA MET A 124 2.29 10.90 -21.65
C MET A 124 3.68 11.28 -21.18
N GLN A 125 4.42 10.34 -20.57
CA GLN A 125 5.80 10.60 -20.15
C GLN A 125 6.70 10.95 -21.34
N ARG A 126 6.56 10.25 -22.46
CA ARG A 126 7.33 10.55 -23.70
C ARG A 126 7.03 11.95 -24.27
N GLU A 127 5.83 12.46 -24.05
CA GLU A 127 5.36 13.75 -24.58
C GLU A 127 5.54 14.89 -23.57
N THR A 128 5.78 14.60 -22.29
CA THR A 128 5.88 15.61 -21.23
C THR A 128 7.33 15.79 -20.80
N PRO A 129 8.00 16.89 -21.17
CA PRO A 129 9.35 17.18 -20.70
C PRO A 129 9.41 17.27 -19.16
N ASN A 130 10.55 16.92 -18.58
CA ASN A 130 10.78 16.93 -17.14
C ASN A 130 9.70 16.13 -16.37
N SER A 131 9.35 14.94 -16.88
CA SER A 131 8.41 14.05 -16.23
C SER A 131 9.03 12.67 -15.94
N ILE A 132 8.49 12.00 -14.92
CA ILE A 132 8.92 10.67 -14.50
C ILE A 132 7.70 9.81 -14.14
N ILE A 133 7.78 8.51 -14.45
CA ILE A 133 6.97 7.46 -13.84
C ILE A 133 7.80 6.85 -12.71
N LEU A 134 7.28 6.87 -11.49
CA LEU A 134 8.00 6.35 -10.32
C LEU A 134 7.95 4.83 -10.24
N GLY A 135 6.87 4.20 -10.67
CA GLY A 135 6.76 2.76 -10.89
C GLY A 135 6.77 1.92 -9.61
N GLN A 136 5.72 2.01 -8.79
CA GLN A 136 5.66 1.36 -7.48
C GLN A 136 5.97 -0.15 -7.46
N PHE A 137 5.74 -0.85 -8.57
CA PHE A 137 5.92 -2.31 -8.66
C PHE A 137 7.34 -2.75 -9.02
N VAL A 138 8.17 -1.81 -9.49
CA VAL A 138 9.55 -2.06 -9.94
C VAL A 138 10.58 -1.20 -9.22
N ASN A 139 10.15 -0.17 -8.52
CA ASN A 139 11.03 0.81 -7.89
C ASN A 139 11.62 0.28 -6.57
N PRO A 140 12.94 0.14 -6.45
CA PRO A 140 13.58 -0.37 -5.24
C PRO A 140 13.41 0.53 -4.01
N ALA A 141 13.12 1.82 -4.18
CA ALA A 141 12.83 2.72 -3.07
C ALA A 141 11.55 2.33 -2.31
N ASN A 142 10.62 1.60 -2.95
CA ASN A 142 9.43 1.09 -2.30
C ASN A 142 9.77 0.05 -1.19
N PRO A 143 10.41 -1.08 -1.43
CA PRO A 143 10.78 -1.98 -0.34
C PRO A 143 11.82 -1.38 0.61
N ALA A 144 12.73 -0.53 0.13
CA ALA A 144 13.78 0.07 0.94
C ALA A 144 13.24 0.89 2.12
N ILE A 145 12.17 1.66 1.93
CA ILE A 145 11.59 2.46 3.01
C ILE A 145 11.00 1.58 4.12
N HIS A 146 10.43 0.43 3.77
CA HIS A 146 9.87 -0.48 4.76
C HIS A 146 10.96 -1.19 5.56
N TYR A 147 12.08 -1.51 4.94
CA TYR A 147 13.27 -2.00 5.63
C TYR A 147 13.83 -0.95 6.59
N ALA A 148 13.94 0.31 6.14
CA ALA A 148 14.55 1.39 6.90
C ALA A 148 13.64 1.96 8.01
N THR A 149 12.32 1.82 7.92
CA THR A 149 11.38 2.46 8.85
C THR A 149 10.35 1.48 9.40
N THR A 150 9.44 0.96 8.59
CA THR A 150 8.32 0.12 9.07
C THR A 150 8.80 -1.11 9.84
N GLY A 151 9.80 -1.81 9.32
CA GLY A 151 10.39 -2.97 9.98
C GLY A 151 11.11 -2.61 11.27
N GLN A 152 11.86 -1.50 11.26
CA GLN A 152 12.56 -1.01 12.45
C GLN A 152 11.58 -0.60 13.55
N GLU A 153 10.53 0.15 13.20
CA GLU A 153 9.49 0.53 14.14
C GLU A 153 8.83 -0.70 14.80
N ILE A 154 8.48 -1.72 14.00
CA ILE A 154 7.90 -2.96 14.51
C ILE A 154 8.88 -3.65 15.47
N TRP A 155 10.14 -3.74 15.09
CA TRP A 155 11.19 -4.39 15.90
C TRP A 155 11.42 -3.66 17.23
N GLU A 156 11.48 -2.33 17.19
CA GLU A 156 11.66 -1.49 18.39
C GLU A 156 10.43 -1.54 19.30
N ASP A 157 9.22 -1.38 18.75
CA ASP A 157 7.96 -1.39 19.49
C ASP A 157 7.70 -2.74 20.19
N THR A 158 8.23 -3.83 19.66
CA THR A 158 8.11 -5.19 20.22
C THR A 158 9.33 -5.63 21.06
N ASN A 159 10.34 -4.77 21.21
CA ASN A 159 11.63 -5.14 21.82
C ASN A 159 12.27 -6.38 21.15
N GLY A 160 12.10 -6.52 19.84
CA GLY A 160 12.59 -7.65 19.07
C GLY A 160 11.80 -8.96 19.22
N GLN A 161 10.68 -8.94 19.92
CA GLN A 161 9.84 -10.13 20.17
C GLN A 161 8.77 -10.27 19.09
N VAL A 162 9.16 -10.72 17.91
CA VAL A 162 8.27 -11.02 16.79
C VAL A 162 8.56 -12.44 16.30
N ASP A 163 7.61 -13.33 16.44
CA ASP A 163 7.70 -14.69 15.90
C ASP A 163 7.14 -14.79 14.49
N VAL A 164 6.08 -14.02 14.20
CA VAL A 164 5.40 -14.02 12.91
C VAL A 164 5.08 -12.58 12.50
N PHE A 165 5.41 -12.24 11.26
CA PHE A 165 5.01 -10.97 10.65
C PHE A 165 4.14 -11.21 9.42
N ILE A 166 2.92 -10.68 9.42
CA ILE A 166 2.00 -10.73 8.28
C ILE A 166 2.03 -9.38 7.58
N ALA A 167 2.85 -9.28 6.53
CA ALA A 167 2.97 -8.07 5.71
C ALA A 167 1.78 -7.90 4.75
N GLY A 168 1.19 -9.02 4.34
CA GLY A 168 0.03 -9.07 3.45
C GLY A 168 -0.38 -10.51 3.19
N VAL A 169 -1.42 -10.67 2.41
CA VAL A 169 -1.99 -11.96 2.01
C VAL A 169 -2.40 -11.89 0.54
N GLU A 170 -2.79 -13.01 -0.02
CA GLU A 170 -3.23 -13.10 -1.40
C GLU A 170 -4.73 -13.39 -1.49
N PRO A 171 -5.49 -12.79 -2.44
CA PRO A 171 -6.88 -13.16 -2.66
C PRO A 171 -7.02 -14.60 -3.14
N ALA A 172 -7.89 -15.39 -2.52
CA ALA A 172 -8.09 -16.80 -2.89
C ALA A 172 -8.54 -16.99 -4.36
N SER A 173 -9.23 -16.01 -4.94
CA SER A 173 -9.64 -16.02 -6.35
C SER A 173 -8.58 -15.49 -7.33
N SER A 174 -7.43 -14.99 -6.83
CA SER A 174 -6.32 -14.49 -7.65
C SER A 174 -4.97 -14.86 -7.02
N PRO A 175 -4.67 -16.18 -6.84
CA PRO A 175 -3.54 -16.68 -6.06
C PRO A 175 -2.25 -16.74 -6.90
N VAL A 176 -1.81 -15.63 -7.46
CA VAL A 176 -0.68 -15.53 -8.41
C VAL A 176 0.66 -15.85 -7.73
N LEU A 177 0.87 -15.36 -6.49
CA LEU A 177 2.09 -15.65 -5.72
C LEU A 177 2.17 -17.13 -5.32
N SER A 178 1.02 -17.78 -5.17
CA SER A 178 0.91 -19.22 -4.90
C SER A 178 0.95 -20.09 -6.18
N GLY A 179 1.28 -19.50 -7.33
CA GLY A 179 1.39 -20.20 -8.62
C GLY A 179 0.06 -20.41 -9.36
N GLY A 180 -1.03 -19.81 -8.88
CA GLY A 180 -2.33 -19.84 -9.55
C GLY A 180 -2.49 -18.75 -10.62
N LYS A 181 -3.71 -18.65 -11.14
CA LYS A 181 -4.04 -17.65 -12.17
C LYS A 181 -4.63 -16.38 -11.54
N ALA A 182 -4.37 -15.24 -12.18
CA ALA A 182 -5.05 -13.99 -11.86
C ALA A 182 -6.57 -14.12 -12.07
N GLY A 183 -7.35 -13.56 -11.16
CA GLY A 183 -8.79 -13.57 -11.20
C GLY A 183 -9.40 -12.35 -10.52
N ALA A 184 -10.69 -12.11 -10.77
CA ALA A 184 -11.41 -10.99 -10.16
C ALA A 184 -11.60 -11.20 -8.65
N HIS A 185 -11.38 -10.16 -7.88
CA HIS A 185 -11.61 -10.16 -6.43
C HIS A 185 -12.03 -8.76 -5.93
N LYS A 186 -12.53 -8.68 -4.69
CA LYS A 186 -13.02 -7.44 -4.07
C LYS A 186 -12.06 -6.85 -3.05
N ILE A 187 -10.90 -7.45 -2.82
CA ILE A 187 -9.91 -7.01 -1.84
C ILE A 187 -9.01 -5.95 -2.48
N GLN A 188 -9.43 -4.69 -2.45
CA GLN A 188 -8.63 -3.59 -2.99
C GLN A 188 -7.31 -3.42 -2.23
N GLY A 189 -6.23 -3.12 -2.95
CA GLY A 189 -4.91 -2.83 -2.39
C GLY A 189 -3.93 -4.00 -2.41
N ILE A 190 -4.40 -5.23 -2.69
CA ILE A 190 -3.58 -6.43 -2.90
C ILE A 190 -4.03 -7.16 -4.18
N GLY A 191 -3.32 -8.22 -4.56
CA GLY A 191 -3.71 -9.06 -5.69
C GLY A 191 -3.66 -8.34 -7.04
N ALA A 192 -2.52 -7.76 -7.38
CA ALA A 192 -2.32 -6.99 -8.62
C ALA A 192 -2.48 -7.81 -9.92
N GLY A 193 -2.65 -9.13 -9.82
CA GLY A 193 -2.78 -10.02 -10.97
C GLY A 193 -1.45 -10.43 -11.63
N PHE A 194 -0.34 -10.01 -11.06
CA PHE A 194 1.03 -10.36 -11.47
C PHE A 194 1.96 -10.35 -10.26
N VAL A 195 3.16 -10.93 -10.42
CA VAL A 195 4.22 -10.87 -9.40
C VAL A 195 5.03 -9.60 -9.61
N PRO A 196 5.02 -8.62 -8.66
CA PRO A 196 5.82 -7.40 -8.80
C PRO A 196 7.33 -7.71 -8.72
N GLU A 197 8.17 -6.93 -9.39
CA GLU A 197 9.63 -7.04 -9.25
C GLU A 197 10.12 -6.71 -7.82
N THR A 198 9.35 -5.90 -7.11
CA THR A 198 9.61 -5.58 -5.69
C THR A 198 9.28 -6.74 -4.74
N TYR A 199 8.68 -7.83 -5.22
CA TYR A 199 8.41 -9.02 -4.42
C TYR A 199 9.68 -9.85 -4.23
N GLN A 200 10.11 -10.00 -2.99
CA GLN A 200 11.33 -10.74 -2.64
C GLN A 200 10.96 -12.08 -1.99
N ALA A 201 10.77 -13.09 -2.83
CA ALA A 201 10.32 -14.42 -2.38
C ALA A 201 11.24 -15.07 -1.32
N ALA A 202 12.54 -14.70 -1.30
CA ALA A 202 13.50 -15.22 -0.34
C ALA A 202 13.19 -14.82 1.12
N PHE A 203 12.38 -13.78 1.34
CA PHE A 203 11.96 -13.32 2.66
C PHE A 203 10.51 -13.73 3.02
N VAL A 204 9.90 -14.59 2.22
CA VAL A 204 8.50 -15.01 2.42
C VAL A 204 8.48 -16.50 2.74
N ASP A 205 8.21 -16.83 4.00
CA ASP A 205 8.11 -18.23 4.43
C ASP A 205 6.81 -18.88 3.97
N ARG A 206 5.72 -18.11 3.89
CA ARG A 206 4.40 -18.63 3.54
C ARG A 206 3.53 -17.58 2.86
N VAL A 207 2.82 -17.96 1.81
CA VAL A 207 1.73 -17.17 1.21
C VAL A 207 0.41 -17.78 1.68
N MET A 208 -0.46 -16.93 2.26
CA MET A 208 -1.80 -17.32 2.71
C MET A 208 -2.84 -16.70 1.80
N THR A 209 -3.81 -17.51 1.37
CA THR A 209 -4.94 -17.05 0.57
C THR A 209 -6.16 -16.78 1.44
N ILE A 210 -6.85 -15.64 1.21
CA ILE A 210 -8.04 -15.24 1.95
C ILE A 210 -9.17 -14.95 0.96
N THR A 211 -10.39 -15.40 1.28
CA THR A 211 -11.58 -15.14 0.45
C THR A 211 -12.06 -13.68 0.61
N ASN A 212 -12.86 -13.21 -0.33
CA ASN A 212 -13.47 -11.87 -0.20
C ASN A 212 -14.36 -11.79 1.05
N GLU A 213 -15.09 -12.85 1.33
CA GLU A 213 -16.04 -12.97 2.43
C GLU A 213 -15.32 -12.88 3.78
N ASP A 214 -14.27 -13.69 3.98
CA ASP A 214 -13.46 -13.67 5.20
C ASP A 214 -12.79 -12.30 5.42
N ALA A 215 -12.27 -11.69 4.35
CA ALA A 215 -11.66 -10.37 4.43
C ALA A 215 -12.64 -9.28 4.87
N MET A 216 -13.87 -9.31 4.33
CA MET A 216 -14.91 -8.34 4.69
C MET A 216 -15.45 -8.58 6.09
N GLU A 217 -15.62 -9.84 6.50
CA GLU A 217 -16.08 -10.19 7.85
C GLU A 217 -15.05 -9.75 8.90
N ALA A 218 -13.78 -10.05 8.68
CA ALA A 218 -12.70 -9.65 9.56
C ALA A 218 -12.55 -8.12 9.66
N ALA A 219 -12.72 -7.37 8.57
CA ALA A 219 -12.72 -5.91 8.61
C ALA A 219 -13.91 -5.36 9.43
N ARG A 220 -15.09 -5.98 9.32
CA ARG A 220 -16.26 -5.61 10.13
C ARG A 220 -16.08 -5.96 11.61
N ALA A 221 -15.45 -7.11 11.90
CA ALA A 221 -15.14 -7.51 13.27
C ALA A 221 -14.20 -6.49 13.94
N LEU A 222 -13.11 -6.08 13.27
CA LEU A 222 -12.22 -5.03 13.75
C LEU A 222 -12.95 -3.71 14.05
N ALA A 223 -13.89 -3.32 13.18
CA ALA A 223 -14.69 -2.11 13.41
C ALA A 223 -15.62 -2.24 14.62
N LYS A 224 -16.30 -3.39 14.80
CA LYS A 224 -17.27 -3.62 15.87
C LYS A 224 -16.62 -3.86 17.23
N GLU A 225 -15.54 -4.63 17.27
CA GLU A 225 -14.94 -5.13 18.50
C GLU A 225 -13.80 -4.23 18.99
N GLN A 226 -13.07 -3.62 18.07
CA GLN A 226 -11.89 -2.80 18.38
C GLN A 226 -12.07 -1.31 18.03
N GLY A 227 -13.18 -0.92 17.42
CA GLY A 227 -13.39 0.45 16.95
C GLY A 227 -12.49 0.83 15.77
N LEU A 228 -11.85 -0.14 15.12
CA LEU A 228 -10.91 0.09 14.03
C LEU A 228 -11.61 0.00 12.67
N LEU A 229 -11.92 1.14 12.07
CA LEU A 229 -12.40 1.21 10.69
C LEU A 229 -11.22 1.07 9.73
N VAL A 230 -11.13 -0.06 9.04
CA VAL A 230 -10.01 -0.41 8.16
C VAL A 230 -10.49 -0.85 6.77
N GLY A 231 -9.59 -0.88 5.79
CA GLY A 231 -9.86 -1.42 4.47
C GLY A 231 -9.99 -2.95 4.45
N ILE A 232 -10.60 -3.49 3.38
CA ILE A 232 -10.80 -4.94 3.21
C ILE A 232 -9.46 -5.69 3.20
N SER A 233 -8.38 -5.10 2.67
CA SER A 233 -7.04 -5.69 2.70
C SER A 233 -6.48 -5.87 4.10
N SER A 234 -6.76 -4.92 5.00
CA SER A 234 -6.43 -5.04 6.43
C SER A 234 -7.24 -6.17 7.07
N GLY A 235 -8.52 -6.29 6.73
CA GLY A 235 -9.35 -7.42 7.16
C GLY A 235 -8.80 -8.76 6.68
N ALA A 236 -8.31 -8.84 5.45
CA ALA A 236 -7.68 -10.04 4.92
C ALA A 236 -6.42 -10.42 5.70
N ALA A 237 -5.54 -9.47 6.01
CA ALA A 237 -4.34 -9.72 6.83
C ALA A 237 -4.71 -10.16 8.25
N TYR A 238 -5.71 -9.52 8.86
CA TYR A 238 -6.21 -9.90 10.19
C TYR A 238 -6.86 -11.31 10.19
N ALA A 239 -7.65 -11.66 9.18
CA ALA A 239 -8.20 -12.99 9.03
C ALA A 239 -7.13 -14.09 8.98
N ALA A 240 -6.02 -13.82 8.29
CA ALA A 240 -4.88 -14.73 8.25
C ALA A 240 -4.26 -14.93 9.65
N ALA A 241 -4.09 -13.85 10.40
CA ALA A 241 -3.57 -13.93 11.78
C ALA A 241 -4.49 -14.76 12.68
N CYS A 242 -5.80 -14.50 12.64
CA CYS A 242 -6.77 -15.28 13.42
C CYS A 242 -6.72 -16.79 13.08
N ARG A 243 -6.54 -17.13 11.80
CA ARG A 243 -6.35 -18.52 11.39
C ARG A 243 -5.05 -19.15 11.91
N LEU A 244 -3.96 -18.38 11.94
CA LEU A 244 -2.68 -18.88 12.50
C LEU A 244 -2.80 -19.11 14.00
N MET A 245 -3.39 -18.19 14.74
CA MET A 245 -3.54 -18.31 16.20
C MET A 245 -4.40 -19.51 16.64
N GLN A 246 -5.24 -20.05 15.77
CA GLN A 246 -5.98 -21.28 16.03
C GLN A 246 -5.13 -22.53 15.90
N GLN A 247 -3.94 -22.46 15.32
CA GLN A 247 -3.04 -23.59 15.15
C GLN A 247 -2.16 -23.74 16.41
N PRO A 248 -1.94 -24.96 16.92
CA PRO A 248 -1.18 -25.19 18.14
C PRO A 248 0.23 -24.58 18.14
N ASP A 249 0.90 -24.59 16.99
CA ASP A 249 2.27 -24.09 16.82
C ASP A 249 2.39 -22.57 17.00
N TYR A 250 1.27 -21.82 16.94
CA TYR A 250 1.25 -20.36 17.03
C TYR A 250 0.56 -19.84 18.30
N LYS A 251 0.14 -20.72 19.22
CA LYS A 251 -0.68 -20.35 20.39
C LYS A 251 0.01 -19.35 21.33
N ASP A 252 1.32 -19.49 21.51
CA ASP A 252 2.11 -18.65 22.42
C ASP A 252 3.09 -17.74 21.65
N LYS A 253 2.78 -17.46 20.38
CA LYS A 253 3.61 -16.67 19.48
C LYS A 253 3.17 -15.22 19.44
N THR A 254 4.15 -14.31 19.29
CA THR A 254 3.89 -12.90 18.99
C THR A 254 3.71 -12.74 17.50
N ILE A 255 2.48 -12.44 17.09
CA ILE A 255 2.09 -12.22 15.69
C ILE A 255 1.85 -10.74 15.47
N VAL A 256 2.62 -10.14 14.57
CA VAL A 256 2.41 -8.76 14.13
C VAL A 256 1.72 -8.74 12.78
N VAL A 257 0.67 -7.98 12.65
CA VAL A 257 -0.12 -7.82 11.40
C VAL A 257 0.00 -6.38 10.93
N LEU A 258 0.39 -6.19 9.69
CA LEU A 258 0.35 -4.89 9.03
C LEU A 258 -1.06 -4.59 8.54
N LEU A 259 -1.65 -3.50 9.01
CA LEU A 259 -2.93 -2.96 8.53
C LEU A 259 -2.66 -1.72 7.66
N PRO A 260 -2.57 -1.91 6.30
CA PRO A 260 -2.09 -0.88 5.38
C PRO A 260 -3.03 0.30 5.18
#